data_48347906d1c9547b4803bf99e590a6e2
#
_entry.id   48347906d1c9547b4803bf99e590a6e2
#
_cell.length_a   1.000
_cell.length_b   1.000
_cell.length_c   1.000
_cell.angle_alpha   90.00
_cell.angle_beta   90.00
_cell.angle_gamma   90.00
#
_symmetry.space_group_name_H-M   'P 1'
#
loop_
_entity.id
_entity.type
_entity.pdbx_description
1 polymer ?
#
loop_
_entity_poly.entity_id
_entity_poly.type
_entity_poly.pdbx_seq_one_letter_code
_entity_poly.pdbx_strand_id
1 'polypeptide(L)'
;MITLNDYLYSGDTLLRILKKYIRDLRTEAKEKHNEIDLVHCNFLIQIQELLEHNDFLTAQSQKIREFYKYMAGEYPFLAFTFKGRIKSLIRAEEKFNGYVVEFIYDYYKEYGEYPSVSQIKERLSCFRDFIAYRIVIAMPRCHLKNGENVREEELRYLYEIANILPGFLEERGFTAEPARGVQESTSPLLSREAKPYYRDYICNNSEDDYQSLHITLSLYTHLTLPTNREV
;
A
#
# COMPACT_ATOMS: atom_id res chain seq x y z
N MET A 1 6.31 27.71 3.99
CA MET A 1 6.43 26.29 3.59
C MET A 1 5.60 26.09 2.35
N ILE A 2 6.24 25.74 1.24
CA ILE A 2 5.54 25.44 -0.02
C ILE A 2 4.86 24.06 0.09
N THR A 3 3.68 23.93 -0.52
CA THR A 3 2.91 22.69 -0.55
C THR A 3 2.63 22.27 -1.99
N LEU A 4 2.34 21.00 -2.21
CA LEU A 4 1.97 20.51 -3.54
C LEU A 4 0.75 21.26 -4.13
N ASN A 5 -0.18 21.67 -3.26
CA ASN A 5 -1.37 22.41 -3.69
C ASN A 5 -1.04 23.73 -4.40
N ASP A 6 0.08 24.37 -4.06
CA ASP A 6 0.51 25.62 -4.69
C ASP A 6 0.83 25.47 -6.19
N TYR A 7 1.05 24.24 -6.64
CA TYR A 7 1.43 23.90 -8.03
C TYR A 7 0.29 23.33 -8.86
N LEU A 8 -0.81 22.88 -8.26
CA LEU A 8 -1.88 22.14 -8.96
C LEU A 8 -2.64 22.97 -9.98
N TYR A 9 -2.64 24.28 -9.84
CA TYR A 9 -3.38 25.20 -10.71
C TYR A 9 -2.58 25.70 -11.92
N SER A 10 -1.37 25.17 -12.14
CA SER A 10 -0.49 25.60 -13.22
C SER A 10 -0.90 25.15 -14.62
N GLY A 11 -1.86 24.22 -14.73
CA GLY A 11 -2.23 23.60 -16.01
C GLY A 11 -1.19 22.61 -16.56
N ASP A 12 -0.11 22.36 -15.84
CA ASP A 12 0.94 21.42 -16.19
C ASP A 12 0.53 19.95 -15.98
N THR A 13 1.25 19.04 -16.61
CA THR A 13 1.11 17.61 -16.34
C THR A 13 1.58 17.28 -14.91
N LEU A 14 0.97 16.25 -14.28
CA LEU A 14 1.29 15.83 -12.92
C LEU A 14 2.80 15.61 -12.72
N LEU A 15 3.48 15.02 -13.69
CA LEU A 15 4.92 14.77 -13.63
C LEU A 15 5.74 16.07 -13.63
N ARG A 16 5.32 17.06 -14.41
CA ARG A 16 5.94 18.38 -14.44
C ARG A 16 5.74 19.14 -13.14
N ILE A 17 4.54 19.09 -12.60
CA ILE A 17 4.18 19.63 -11.30
C ILE A 17 5.08 19.05 -10.23
N LEU A 18 5.18 17.72 -10.18
CA LEU A 18 5.98 17.00 -9.20
C LEU A 18 7.47 17.37 -9.28
N LYS A 19 8.05 17.40 -10.49
CA LYS A 19 9.45 17.80 -10.69
C LYS A 19 9.73 19.22 -10.18
N LYS A 20 8.82 20.14 -10.47
CA LYS A 20 8.94 21.54 -10.02
C LYS A 20 8.85 21.65 -8.52
N TYR A 21 7.86 21.00 -7.92
CA TYR A 21 7.66 20.99 -6.47
C TYR A 21 8.86 20.37 -5.73
N ILE A 22 9.36 19.22 -6.16
CA ILE A 22 10.56 18.59 -5.56
C ILE A 22 11.76 19.52 -5.60
N ARG A 23 12.00 20.17 -6.73
CA ARG A 23 13.13 21.09 -6.89
C ARG A 23 13.03 22.27 -5.91
N ASP A 24 11.86 22.88 -5.83
CA ASP A 24 11.64 24.09 -5.03
C ASP A 24 11.64 23.73 -3.53
N LEU A 25 11.01 22.61 -3.14
CA LEU A 25 11.06 22.09 -1.77
C LEU A 25 12.48 21.74 -1.34
N ARG A 26 13.27 21.12 -2.22
CA ARG A 26 14.67 20.77 -1.93
C ARG A 26 15.54 22.01 -1.74
N THR A 27 15.29 23.06 -2.50
CA THR A 27 15.99 24.34 -2.36
C THR A 27 15.64 24.99 -1.02
N GLU A 28 14.35 25.10 -0.69
CA GLU A 28 13.89 25.65 0.59
C GLU A 28 14.42 24.84 1.78
N ALA A 29 14.41 23.51 1.69
CA ALA A 29 14.89 22.63 2.74
C ALA A 29 16.39 22.81 3.01
N LYS A 30 17.20 23.01 1.96
CA LYS A 30 18.64 23.28 2.10
C LYS A 30 18.92 24.66 2.71
N GLU A 31 18.20 25.68 2.26
CA GLU A 31 18.35 27.05 2.78
C GLU A 31 17.98 27.14 4.27
N LYS A 32 16.93 26.42 4.67
CA LYS A 32 16.45 26.39 6.05
C LYS A 32 17.08 25.31 6.93
N HIS A 33 18.01 24.52 6.39
CA HIS A 33 18.60 23.35 7.06
C HIS A 33 17.54 22.39 7.63
N ASN A 34 16.42 22.21 6.91
CA ASN A 34 15.32 21.35 7.30
C ASN A 34 15.51 19.93 6.74
N GLU A 35 16.06 19.04 7.56
CA GLU A 35 16.31 17.66 7.16
C GLU A 35 15.03 16.83 6.97
N ILE A 36 13.93 17.18 7.64
CA ILE A 36 12.64 16.49 7.47
C ILE A 36 12.09 16.74 6.06
N ASP A 37 12.19 17.97 5.56
CA ASP A 37 11.79 18.29 4.20
C ASP A 37 12.68 17.61 3.16
N LEU A 38 13.96 17.34 3.46
CA LEU A 38 14.83 16.52 2.60
C LEU A 38 14.36 15.05 2.55
N VAL A 39 13.88 14.50 3.67
CA VAL A 39 13.26 13.16 3.68
C VAL A 39 11.99 13.15 2.83
N HIS A 40 11.18 14.20 2.93
CA HIS A 40 9.99 14.38 2.10
C HIS A 40 10.35 14.47 0.61
N CYS A 41 11.39 15.22 0.24
CA CYS A 41 11.89 15.24 -1.13
C CYS A 41 12.26 13.85 -1.65
N ASN A 42 12.98 13.05 -0.85
CA ASN A 42 13.36 11.69 -1.27
C ASN A 42 12.13 10.79 -1.49
N PHE A 43 11.12 10.92 -0.66
CA PHE A 43 9.85 10.24 -0.84
C PHE A 43 9.15 10.63 -2.15
N LEU A 44 9.09 11.94 -2.46
CA LEU A 44 8.50 12.44 -3.70
C LEU A 44 9.28 12.00 -4.95
N ILE A 45 10.61 11.90 -4.85
CA ILE A 45 11.48 11.37 -5.91
C ILE A 45 11.14 9.91 -6.20
N GLN A 46 10.92 9.08 -5.18
CA GLN A 46 10.49 7.69 -5.39
C GLN A 46 9.14 7.60 -6.12
N ILE A 47 8.20 8.48 -5.80
CA ILE A 47 6.93 8.56 -6.53
C ILE A 47 7.16 8.99 -7.98
N GLN A 48 8.03 9.97 -8.21
CA GLN A 48 8.37 10.43 -9.55
C GLN A 48 8.96 9.29 -10.39
N GLU A 49 9.91 8.54 -9.85
CA GLU A 49 10.52 7.38 -10.51
C GLU A 49 9.47 6.32 -10.85
N LEU A 50 8.55 6.02 -9.94
CA LEU A 50 7.44 5.10 -10.19
C LEU A 50 6.53 5.57 -11.34
N LEU A 51 6.29 6.87 -11.46
CA LEU A 51 5.46 7.45 -12.51
C LEU A 51 6.18 7.53 -13.86
N GLU A 52 7.52 7.68 -13.87
CA GLU A 52 8.34 7.72 -15.06
C GLU A 52 8.60 6.33 -15.66
N HIS A 53 8.72 5.30 -14.81
CA HIS A 53 9.01 3.94 -15.22
C HIS A 53 7.74 3.10 -15.36
N ASN A 54 7.08 3.23 -16.51
CA ASN A 54 5.90 2.41 -16.86
C ASN A 54 6.17 0.90 -16.81
N ASP A 55 7.41 0.47 -17.00
CA ASP A 55 7.81 -0.95 -17.01
C ASP A 55 7.53 -1.62 -15.66
N PHE A 56 7.75 -0.92 -14.56
CA PHE A 56 7.45 -1.43 -13.23
C PHE A 56 5.94 -1.67 -13.06
N LEU A 57 5.10 -0.69 -13.41
CA LEU A 57 3.64 -0.80 -13.34
C LEU A 57 3.11 -1.89 -14.28
N THR A 58 3.73 -2.05 -15.45
CA THR A 58 3.38 -3.08 -16.42
C THR A 58 3.71 -4.47 -15.88
N ALA A 59 4.89 -4.66 -15.29
CA ALA A 59 5.30 -5.93 -14.68
C ALA A 59 4.40 -6.30 -13.48
N GLN A 60 4.04 -5.33 -12.64
CA GLN A 60 3.10 -5.54 -11.55
C GLN A 60 1.72 -5.94 -12.06
N SER A 61 1.21 -5.24 -13.08
CA SER A 61 -0.08 -5.54 -13.71
C SER A 61 -0.10 -6.94 -14.32
N GLN A 62 1.02 -7.40 -14.90
CA GLN A 62 1.13 -8.74 -15.47
C GLN A 62 1.01 -9.81 -14.39
N LYS A 63 1.71 -9.68 -13.26
CA LYS A 63 1.65 -10.63 -12.15
C LYS A 63 0.24 -10.72 -11.55
N ILE A 64 -0.44 -9.58 -11.43
CA ILE A 64 -1.85 -9.54 -11.00
C ILE A 64 -2.77 -10.20 -12.03
N ARG A 65 -2.51 -10.07 -13.34
CA ARG A 65 -3.26 -10.77 -14.38
C ARG A 65 -3.04 -12.30 -14.33
N GLU A 66 -1.85 -12.76 -13.97
CA GLU A 66 -1.58 -14.18 -13.75
C GLU A 66 -2.42 -14.72 -12.59
N PHE A 67 -2.53 -13.97 -11.50
CA PHE A 67 -3.42 -14.35 -10.40
C PHE A 67 -4.89 -14.38 -10.83
N TYR A 68 -5.35 -13.40 -11.61
CA TYR A 68 -6.69 -13.42 -12.19
C TYR A 68 -6.93 -14.69 -13.04
N LYS A 69 -5.97 -15.05 -13.90
CA LYS A 69 -6.08 -16.27 -14.73
C LYS A 69 -6.15 -17.52 -13.87
N TYR A 70 -5.32 -17.60 -12.84
CA TYR A 70 -5.34 -18.69 -11.88
C TYR A 70 -6.72 -18.80 -11.22
N MET A 71 -7.24 -17.71 -10.67
CA MET A 71 -8.55 -17.70 -10.03
C MET A 71 -9.69 -18.05 -10.99
N ALA A 72 -9.65 -17.57 -12.23
CA ALA A 72 -10.66 -17.90 -13.23
C ALA A 72 -10.62 -19.38 -13.63
N GLY A 73 -9.46 -20.03 -13.53
CA GLY A 73 -9.30 -21.47 -13.77
C GLY A 73 -9.81 -22.30 -12.59
N GLU A 74 -9.42 -21.96 -11.37
CA GLU A 74 -9.77 -22.71 -10.15
C GLU A 74 -11.22 -22.48 -9.71
N TYR A 75 -11.73 -21.25 -9.90
CA TYR A 75 -13.06 -20.82 -9.47
C TYR A 75 -13.92 -20.28 -10.63
N PRO A 76 -14.20 -21.10 -11.68
CA PRO A 76 -14.89 -20.62 -12.88
C PRO A 76 -16.34 -20.19 -12.62
N PHE A 77 -16.89 -20.55 -11.48
CA PHE A 77 -18.24 -20.19 -11.03
C PHE A 77 -18.30 -18.86 -10.24
N LEU A 78 -17.16 -18.30 -9.86
CA LEU A 78 -17.13 -17.00 -9.18
C LEU A 78 -16.97 -15.85 -10.19
N ALA A 79 -17.62 -14.73 -9.92
CA ALA A 79 -17.36 -13.49 -10.63
C ALA A 79 -16.27 -12.68 -9.90
N PHE A 80 -15.29 -12.20 -10.65
CA PHE A 80 -14.18 -11.42 -10.13
C PHE A 80 -14.11 -10.05 -10.78
N THR A 81 -13.83 -9.03 -9.97
CA THR A 81 -13.44 -7.71 -10.47
C THR A 81 -12.10 -7.33 -9.87
N PHE A 82 -11.13 -7.06 -10.74
CA PHE A 82 -9.82 -6.54 -10.38
C PHE A 82 -9.75 -5.04 -10.66
N LYS A 83 -9.38 -4.25 -9.65
CA LYS A 83 -9.13 -2.82 -9.78
C LYS A 83 -7.78 -2.50 -9.18
N GLY A 84 -6.86 -1.97 -10.00
CA GLY A 84 -5.62 -1.37 -9.55
C GLY A 84 -5.77 0.15 -9.49
N ARG A 85 -5.16 0.79 -8.50
CA ARG A 85 -5.04 2.24 -8.43
C ARG A 85 -3.69 2.65 -7.88
N ILE A 86 -3.16 3.72 -8.42
CA ILE A 86 -2.12 4.51 -7.76
C ILE A 86 -2.85 5.52 -6.87
N LYS A 87 -2.44 5.68 -5.63
CA LYS A 87 -3.00 6.71 -4.76
C LYS A 87 -2.75 8.09 -5.38
N SER A 88 -3.71 8.99 -5.24
CA SER A 88 -3.48 10.36 -5.68
C SER A 88 -2.28 10.93 -4.93
N LEU A 89 -1.44 11.67 -5.63
CA LEU A 89 -0.22 12.27 -5.09
C LEU A 89 -0.51 13.14 -3.84
N ILE A 90 -1.61 13.90 -3.88
CA ILE A 90 -2.05 14.74 -2.75
C ILE A 90 -2.35 13.89 -1.52
N ARG A 91 -3.12 12.83 -1.67
CA ARG A 91 -3.44 11.93 -0.54
C ARG A 91 -2.23 11.14 -0.05
N ALA A 92 -1.27 10.85 -0.94
CA ALA A 92 -0.02 10.22 -0.54
C ALA A 92 0.83 11.18 0.31
N GLU A 93 0.89 12.47 -0.07
CA GLU A 93 1.59 13.51 0.68
C GLU A 93 0.93 13.81 2.03
N GLU A 94 -0.38 13.97 2.06
CA GLU A 94 -1.15 14.15 3.30
C GLU A 94 -0.93 13.00 4.27
N LYS A 95 -0.98 11.76 3.77
CA LYS A 95 -0.75 10.57 4.59
C LYS A 95 0.70 10.47 5.07
N PHE A 96 1.67 10.85 4.22
CA PHE A 96 3.07 10.91 4.60
C PHE A 96 3.29 11.92 5.74
N ASN A 97 2.78 13.12 5.60
CA ASN A 97 2.88 14.17 6.61
C ASN A 97 2.19 13.75 7.92
N GLY A 98 0.99 13.17 7.83
CA GLY A 98 0.28 12.61 8.98
C GLY A 98 1.09 11.54 9.71
N TYR A 99 1.72 10.64 8.96
CA TYR A 99 2.54 9.56 9.51
C TYR A 99 3.82 10.07 10.21
N VAL A 100 4.43 11.14 9.69
CA VAL A 100 5.56 11.81 10.35
C VAL A 100 5.12 12.43 11.68
N VAL A 101 4.02 13.16 11.67
CA VAL A 101 3.50 13.84 12.87
C VAL A 101 3.09 12.82 13.93
N GLU A 102 2.37 11.76 13.55
CA GLU A 102 1.98 10.67 14.43
C GLU A 102 3.20 10.00 15.07
N PHE A 103 4.21 9.68 14.28
CA PHE A 103 5.45 9.09 14.79
C PHE A 103 6.18 9.99 15.78
N ILE A 104 6.31 11.27 15.48
CA ILE A 104 6.96 12.25 16.38
C ILE A 104 6.18 12.37 17.68
N TYR A 105 4.86 12.43 17.61
CA TYR A 105 3.99 12.53 18.78
C TYR A 105 4.08 11.27 19.67
N ASP A 106 3.97 10.09 19.07
CA ASP A 106 4.02 8.82 19.79
C ASP A 106 5.39 8.61 20.45
N TYR A 107 6.46 8.93 19.73
CA TYR A 107 7.82 8.85 20.24
C TYR A 107 8.01 9.79 21.43
N TYR A 108 7.56 11.05 21.31
CA TYR A 108 7.64 12.00 22.41
C TYR A 108 6.83 11.54 23.64
N LYS A 109 5.66 10.98 23.42
CA LYS A 109 4.81 10.46 24.49
C LYS A 109 5.46 9.26 25.23
N GLU A 110 6.20 8.43 24.51
CA GLU A 110 6.84 7.24 25.07
C GLU A 110 8.17 7.56 25.77
N TYR A 111 9.00 8.40 25.16
CA TYR A 111 10.39 8.64 25.61
C TYR A 111 10.60 10.01 26.26
N GLY A 112 9.68 10.95 26.16
CA GLY A 112 9.79 12.31 26.69
C GLY A 112 10.74 13.22 25.88
N GLU A 113 11.25 12.74 24.76
CA GLU A 113 12.16 13.48 23.85
C GLU A 113 11.71 13.32 22.39
N TYR A 114 12.18 14.20 21.52
CA TYR A 114 11.88 14.11 20.09
C TYR A 114 12.77 13.10 19.38
N PRO A 115 12.23 12.34 18.39
CA PRO A 115 13.05 11.42 17.62
C PRO A 115 14.11 12.16 16.80
N SER A 116 15.27 11.53 16.66
CA SER A 116 16.31 12.01 15.75
C SER A 116 15.86 11.89 14.29
N VAL A 117 16.48 12.68 13.41
CA VAL A 117 16.22 12.59 11.96
C VAL A 117 16.49 11.19 11.41
N SER A 118 17.48 10.48 11.95
CA SER A 118 17.78 9.10 11.56
C SER A 118 16.61 8.15 11.87
N GLN A 119 16.02 8.27 13.04
CA GLN A 119 14.84 7.48 13.45
C GLN A 119 13.62 7.81 12.59
N ILE A 120 13.42 9.10 12.26
CA ILE A 120 12.37 9.51 11.33
C ILE A 120 12.60 8.88 9.94
N LYS A 121 13.83 8.93 9.42
CA LYS A 121 14.20 8.32 8.13
C LYS A 121 13.93 6.82 8.12
N GLU A 122 14.35 6.11 9.16
CA GLU A 122 14.12 4.67 9.30
C GLU A 122 12.62 4.35 9.31
N ARG A 123 11.85 5.09 10.10
CA ARG A 123 10.40 4.92 10.19
C ARG A 123 9.71 5.17 8.84
N LEU A 124 10.13 6.19 8.10
CA LEU A 124 9.56 6.56 6.80
C LEU A 124 9.99 5.63 5.67
N SER A 125 11.13 4.94 5.79
CA SER A 125 11.54 3.92 4.82
C SER A 125 10.53 2.78 4.69
N CYS A 126 9.70 2.60 5.72
CA CYS A 126 8.60 1.63 5.74
C CYS A 126 7.31 2.13 5.07
N PHE A 127 7.26 3.38 4.60
CA PHE A 127 6.07 3.93 3.96
C PHE A 127 6.00 3.49 2.48
N ARG A 128 5.13 2.54 2.15
CA ARG A 128 5.04 1.91 0.82
C ARG A 128 3.64 1.89 0.22
N ASP A 129 2.72 2.68 0.75
CA ASP A 129 1.29 2.61 0.44
C ASP A 129 0.91 3.44 -0.83
N PHE A 130 1.57 3.17 -1.97
CA PHE A 130 1.34 3.93 -3.22
C PHE A 130 0.44 3.22 -4.21
N ILE A 131 0.58 1.90 -4.31
CA ILE A 131 -0.16 1.08 -5.24
C ILE A 131 -1.10 0.20 -4.45
N ALA A 132 -2.36 0.21 -4.79
CA ALA A 132 -3.35 -0.66 -4.19
C ALA A 132 -4.10 -1.44 -5.27
N TYR A 133 -4.27 -2.73 -5.03
CA TYR A 133 -5.12 -3.59 -5.83
C TYR A 133 -6.32 -4.02 -4.99
N ARG A 134 -7.47 -4.07 -5.61
CA ARG A 134 -8.70 -4.58 -5.00
C ARG A 134 -9.24 -5.71 -5.85
N ILE A 135 -9.49 -6.82 -5.19
CA ILE A 135 -10.18 -7.97 -5.75
C ILE A 135 -11.57 -7.98 -5.11
N VAL A 136 -12.59 -7.93 -5.93
CA VAL A 136 -13.98 -8.09 -5.48
C VAL A 136 -14.47 -9.43 -6.00
N ILE A 137 -15.05 -10.23 -5.12
CA ILE A 137 -15.58 -11.56 -5.39
C ILE A 137 -17.10 -11.48 -5.26
N ALA A 138 -17.80 -12.10 -6.18
CA ALA A 138 -19.25 -12.26 -6.10
C ALA A 138 -19.64 -13.69 -6.51
N MET A 139 -20.59 -14.27 -5.76
CA MET A 139 -21.17 -15.56 -6.05
C MET A 139 -22.46 -15.37 -6.88
N PRO A 140 -22.47 -15.74 -8.17
CA PRO A 140 -23.71 -15.71 -8.95
C PRO A 140 -24.73 -16.68 -8.39
N ARG A 141 -25.98 -16.22 -8.23
CA ARG A 141 -27.06 -17.02 -7.62
C ARG A 141 -27.32 -18.35 -8.35
N CYS A 142 -27.03 -18.43 -9.65
CA CYS A 142 -27.21 -19.66 -10.43
C CYS A 142 -26.23 -20.79 -10.04
N HIS A 143 -25.19 -20.49 -9.30
CA HIS A 143 -24.21 -21.47 -8.81
C HIS A 143 -24.44 -21.88 -7.35
N LEU A 144 -25.41 -21.24 -6.65
CA LEU A 144 -25.78 -21.64 -5.30
C LEU A 144 -26.60 -22.94 -5.31
N LYS A 145 -26.30 -23.80 -4.36
CA LYS A 145 -27.13 -24.96 -4.08
C LYS A 145 -28.35 -24.55 -3.24
N ASN A 146 -29.38 -25.37 -3.25
CA ASN A 146 -30.58 -25.11 -2.47
C ASN A 146 -30.27 -25.01 -0.98
N GLY A 147 -30.64 -23.87 -0.39
CA GLY A 147 -30.43 -23.60 1.04
C GLY A 147 -29.11 -22.88 1.38
N GLU A 148 -28.22 -22.67 0.41
CA GLU A 148 -27.00 -21.89 0.62
C GLU A 148 -27.29 -20.38 0.64
N ASN A 149 -26.61 -19.66 1.55
CA ASN A 149 -26.67 -18.21 1.64
C ASN A 149 -25.54 -17.59 0.80
N VAL A 150 -25.90 -16.66 -0.11
CA VAL A 150 -24.94 -15.96 -0.98
C VAL A 150 -23.77 -15.38 -0.16
N ARG A 151 -24.07 -14.68 0.93
CA ARG A 151 -23.08 -14.00 1.75
C ARG A 151 -22.12 -14.95 2.44
N GLU A 152 -22.63 -16.06 2.93
CA GLU A 152 -21.80 -17.08 3.59
C GLU A 152 -20.85 -17.75 2.59
N GLU A 153 -21.33 -18.06 1.40
CA GLU A 153 -20.51 -18.63 0.34
C GLU A 153 -19.45 -17.63 -0.18
N GLU A 154 -19.82 -16.37 -0.37
CA GLU A 154 -18.85 -15.32 -0.72
C GLU A 154 -17.75 -15.18 0.32
N LEU A 155 -18.08 -15.20 1.60
CA LEU A 155 -17.09 -15.15 2.69
C LEU A 155 -16.22 -16.41 2.72
N ARG A 156 -16.80 -17.59 2.54
CA ARG A 156 -16.05 -18.84 2.49
C ARG A 156 -15.00 -18.80 1.40
N TYR A 157 -15.38 -18.46 0.18
CA TYR A 157 -14.42 -18.35 -0.94
C TYR A 157 -13.44 -17.20 -0.79
N LEU A 158 -13.84 -16.08 -0.20
CA LEU A 158 -12.94 -14.96 0.09
C LEU A 158 -11.79 -15.42 0.99
N TYR A 159 -12.08 -16.13 2.06
CA TYR A 159 -11.07 -16.64 2.98
C TYR A 159 -10.25 -17.80 2.37
N GLU A 160 -10.87 -18.65 1.57
CA GLU A 160 -10.16 -19.71 0.84
C GLU A 160 -9.10 -19.12 -0.10
N ILE A 161 -9.48 -18.12 -0.88
CA ILE A 161 -8.56 -17.39 -1.78
C ILE A 161 -7.49 -16.63 -0.98
N ALA A 162 -7.88 -16.00 0.13
CA ALA A 162 -6.94 -15.31 1.01
C ALA A 162 -5.87 -16.24 1.58
N ASN A 163 -6.20 -17.50 1.87
CA ASN A 163 -5.25 -18.50 2.35
C ASN A 163 -4.21 -18.89 1.29
N ILE A 164 -4.57 -18.88 0.00
CA ILE A 164 -3.71 -19.25 -1.10
C ILE A 164 -2.84 -18.08 -1.57
N LEU A 165 -3.36 -16.86 -1.51
CA LEU A 165 -2.76 -15.68 -2.11
C LEU A 165 -1.32 -15.39 -1.66
N PRO A 166 -0.92 -15.47 -0.38
CA PRO A 166 0.45 -15.22 0.03
C PRO A 166 1.44 -16.14 -0.65
N GLY A 167 1.22 -17.45 -0.64
CA GLY A 167 2.09 -18.45 -1.28
C GLY A 167 2.16 -18.28 -2.80
N PHE A 168 1.01 -18.02 -3.46
CA PHE A 168 0.97 -17.74 -4.89
C PHE A 168 1.84 -16.53 -5.28
N LEU A 169 1.81 -15.49 -4.47
CA LEU A 169 2.57 -14.27 -4.72
C LEU A 169 4.04 -14.42 -4.37
N GLU A 170 4.38 -15.20 -3.34
CA GLU A 170 5.76 -15.50 -2.95
C GLU A 170 6.54 -16.21 -4.07
N GLU A 171 5.94 -17.19 -4.72
CA GLU A 171 6.52 -17.86 -5.89
C GLU A 171 6.83 -16.90 -7.04
N ARG A 172 6.23 -15.72 -7.05
CA ARG A 172 6.39 -14.66 -8.07
C ARG A 172 7.24 -13.47 -7.62
N GLY A 173 7.93 -13.63 -6.49
CA GLY A 173 8.88 -12.65 -5.96
C GLY A 173 8.24 -11.54 -5.16
N PHE A 174 7.01 -11.73 -4.66
CA PHE A 174 6.44 -10.86 -3.63
C PHE A 174 6.64 -11.48 -2.25
N THR A 175 6.76 -10.65 -1.24
CA THR A 175 6.79 -11.09 0.15
C THR A 175 5.62 -10.45 0.89
N ALA A 176 4.81 -11.26 1.56
CA ALA A 176 3.77 -10.75 2.43
C ALA A 176 4.40 -10.16 3.70
N GLU A 177 4.04 -8.94 4.04
CA GLU A 177 4.50 -8.28 5.26
C GLU A 177 3.53 -8.59 6.41
N PRO A 178 4.02 -8.88 7.61
CA PRO A 178 3.16 -9.04 8.78
C PRO A 178 2.28 -7.81 8.99
N ALA A 179 1.01 -8.03 9.26
CA ALA A 179 0.07 -6.96 9.55
C ALA A 179 0.47 -6.23 10.83
N ARG A 180 0.55 -4.91 10.76
CA ARG A 180 0.92 -4.08 11.92
C ARG A 180 -0.30 -3.84 12.80
N GLY A 181 -0.08 -3.81 14.09
CA GLY A 181 -1.11 -3.56 15.10
C GLY A 181 -1.75 -4.85 15.63
N VAL A 182 -2.39 -4.72 16.78
CA VAL A 182 -3.11 -5.83 17.42
C VAL A 182 -4.45 -5.99 16.72
N GLN A 183 -4.74 -7.22 16.29
CA GLN A 183 -6.07 -7.58 15.83
C GLN A 183 -6.78 -8.29 16.99
N GLU A 184 -7.94 -7.78 17.38
CA GLU A 184 -8.73 -8.37 18.47
C GLU A 184 -9.28 -9.73 18.08
N SER A 185 -9.68 -9.88 16.82
CA SER A 185 -10.19 -11.14 16.29
C SER A 185 -9.78 -11.34 14.82
N THR A 186 -9.68 -12.58 14.40
CA THR A 186 -9.54 -12.98 13.01
C THR A 186 -10.48 -14.13 12.71
N SER A 187 -10.98 -14.22 11.47
CA SER A 187 -11.85 -15.31 11.08
C SER A 187 -11.21 -16.69 11.33
N PRO A 188 -11.97 -17.66 11.83
CA PRO A 188 -11.51 -19.05 11.90
C PRO A 188 -11.26 -19.67 10.53
N LEU A 189 -11.78 -19.05 9.45
CA LEU A 189 -11.57 -19.48 8.08
C LEU A 189 -10.18 -19.09 7.52
N LEU A 190 -9.49 -18.14 8.15
CA LEU A 190 -8.07 -17.87 7.84
C LEU A 190 -7.18 -18.97 8.44
N SER A 191 -6.31 -19.53 7.61
CA SER A 191 -5.32 -20.50 8.04
C SER A 191 -4.33 -19.88 9.04
N ARG A 192 -3.71 -20.72 9.86
CA ARG A 192 -2.72 -20.26 10.84
C ARG A 192 -1.55 -19.55 10.20
N GLU A 193 -1.18 -19.99 9.00
CA GLU A 193 -0.07 -19.46 8.19
C GLU A 193 -0.42 -18.11 7.58
N ALA A 194 -1.66 -17.92 7.13
CA ALA A 194 -2.11 -16.68 6.48
C ALA A 194 -2.46 -15.57 7.48
N LYS A 195 -2.99 -15.91 8.66
CA LYS A 195 -3.42 -14.95 9.69
C LYS A 195 -2.45 -13.80 9.96
N PRO A 196 -1.13 -14.03 10.11
CA PRO A 196 -0.19 -12.96 10.45
C PRO A 196 -0.10 -11.85 9.40
N TYR A 197 -0.48 -12.13 8.15
CA TYR A 197 -0.32 -11.20 7.02
C TYR A 197 -1.55 -10.35 6.74
N TYR A 198 -2.72 -10.72 7.30
CA TYR A 198 -3.98 -10.05 7.00
C TYR A 198 -4.44 -9.13 8.12
N ARG A 199 -4.95 -7.95 7.74
CA ARG A 199 -5.87 -7.18 8.55
C ARG A 199 -7.30 -7.56 8.15
N ASP A 200 -8.01 -8.17 9.09
CA ASP A 200 -9.37 -8.68 8.89
C ASP A 200 -10.40 -7.66 9.39
N TYR A 201 -10.79 -6.73 8.51
CA TYR A 201 -11.84 -5.74 8.78
C TYR A 201 -13.26 -6.30 8.63
N ILE A 202 -13.40 -7.61 8.34
CA ILE A 202 -14.70 -8.29 8.34
C ILE A 202 -15.04 -8.74 9.75
N CYS A 203 -14.07 -9.29 10.46
CA CYS A 203 -14.23 -9.72 11.87
C CYS A 203 -14.04 -8.56 12.85
N ASN A 204 -13.22 -7.57 12.50
CA ASN A 204 -12.98 -6.37 13.31
C ASN A 204 -13.67 -5.19 12.61
N ASN A 205 -14.99 -5.08 12.77
CA ASN A 205 -15.76 -3.99 12.17
C ASN A 205 -15.20 -2.64 12.59
N SER A 206 -14.86 -1.81 11.63
CA SER A 206 -14.63 -0.39 11.84
C SER A 206 -15.97 0.33 12.06
N GLU A 207 -15.93 1.49 12.70
CA GLU A 207 -17.12 2.34 12.94
C GLU A 207 -17.88 2.69 11.64
N ASP A 208 -17.22 2.56 10.49
CA ASP A 208 -17.76 2.90 9.16
C ASP A 208 -18.38 1.70 8.40
N ASP A 209 -18.67 0.57 9.03
CA ASP A 209 -19.14 -0.67 8.38
C ASP A 209 -18.22 -1.18 7.24
N TYR A 210 -16.96 -0.77 7.24
CA TYR A 210 -15.99 -1.17 6.21
C TYR A 210 -15.60 -2.63 6.38
N GLN A 211 -15.83 -3.45 5.35
CA GLN A 211 -15.54 -4.89 5.34
C GLN A 211 -14.56 -5.25 4.23
N SER A 212 -13.39 -5.72 4.59
CA SER A 212 -12.40 -6.25 3.65
C SER A 212 -11.27 -7.00 4.36
N LEU A 213 -10.53 -7.80 3.61
CA LEU A 213 -9.24 -8.35 4.01
C LEU A 213 -8.13 -7.50 3.37
N HIS A 214 -7.16 -7.06 4.16
CA HIS A 214 -6.00 -6.32 3.67
C HIS A 214 -4.73 -7.11 3.88
N ILE A 215 -3.92 -7.19 2.84
CA ILE A 215 -2.56 -7.72 2.87
C ILE A 215 -1.60 -6.66 2.31
N THR A 216 -0.45 -6.51 2.94
CA THR A 216 0.64 -5.67 2.43
C THR A 216 1.69 -6.56 1.81
N LEU A 217 2.14 -6.18 0.61
CA LEU A 217 3.13 -6.93 -0.15
C LEU A 217 4.33 -6.04 -0.43
N SER A 218 5.51 -6.57 -0.24
CA SER A 218 6.77 -5.99 -0.75
C SER A 218 7.27 -6.82 -1.93
N LEU A 219 7.89 -6.14 -2.88
CA LEU A 219 8.65 -6.80 -3.93
C LEU A 219 10.05 -7.10 -3.44
N TYR A 220 10.48 -8.33 -3.63
CA TYR A 220 11.88 -8.72 -3.47
C TYR A 220 12.68 -8.21 -4.70
N THR A 221 12.74 -6.90 -4.85
CA THR A 221 13.78 -6.29 -5.67
C THR A 221 14.79 -5.70 -4.69
N HIS A 222 16.02 -6.19 -4.76
CA HIS A 222 17.17 -5.47 -4.24
C HIS A 222 17.29 -4.15 -5.03
N LEU A 223 16.41 -3.20 -4.76
CA LEU A 223 16.71 -1.79 -4.94
C LEU A 223 17.62 -1.46 -3.77
N THR A 224 18.89 -1.86 -3.88
CA THR A 224 19.96 -1.18 -3.20
C THR A 224 19.81 0.28 -3.63
N LEU A 225 19.39 1.13 -2.69
CA LEU A 225 19.52 2.57 -2.84
C LEU A 225 20.94 2.83 -3.34
N PRO A 226 21.15 3.61 -4.40
CA PRO A 226 22.47 4.00 -4.79
C PRO A 226 23.10 4.68 -3.58
N THR A 227 24.03 3.99 -2.95
CA THR A 227 24.94 4.59 -1.99
C THR A 227 25.58 5.78 -2.69
N ASN A 228 25.46 6.96 -2.08
CA ASN A 228 26.12 8.18 -2.50
C ASN A 228 27.50 7.86 -3.06
N ARG A 229 27.67 7.96 -4.37
CA ARG A 229 28.97 8.27 -4.93
C ARG A 229 29.08 9.79 -4.89
N GLU A 230 29.85 10.23 -3.92
CA GLU A 230 30.46 11.55 -3.95
C GLU A 230 31.25 11.68 -5.24
N VAL A 231 30.98 12.71 -5.99
CA VAL A 231 31.90 13.41 -6.86
C VAL A 231 31.61 14.89 -6.67
#